data_3dd5c5b1e7a46256e58cb21447b0c04c
#
_entry.id   3dd5c5b1e7a46256e58cb21447b0c04c
#
_cell.length_a   1.000
_cell.length_b   1.000
_cell.length_c   1.000
_cell.angle_alpha   90.00
_cell.angle_beta   90.00
_cell.angle_gamma   90.00
#
_symmetry.space_group_name_H-M   'P 1'
#
loop_
_entity.id
_entity.type
_entity.pdbx_description
1 polymer ?
#
loop_
_entity_poly.entity_id
_entity_poly.type
_entity_poly.pdbx_seq_one_letter_code
_entity_poly.pdbx_strand_id
1 'polypeptide(L)'
;GIKAHGTDALRFTFLSLASGSRDINFDMKRVEGYRNFCNKLWNASRFIELNKPASFKKTNQFIKTPEDKWIVEKLNYTIVSMNTHMDNYRFDLATQSVYEFVWNDFCDWYIEFSKNRLDSDNIKKSEVDRIISGLLNILESILKLCHPFMPFITEEIWNQIASGKKQSFLLNQSFPKKVRISGSKYKEIENLKNSISSIRNMKAEMGIASLKLEEVFISGNKTSLNFILENSDHLKKLAGIKDLKVLEIDKPCAIVVSHDLKFYIPFEGNVD
;
A
#
# COMPACT_ATOMS: atom_id res chain seq x y z
N GLY A 1 -5.88 -32.34 -14.58
CA GLY A 1 -5.72 -32.30 -13.12
C GLY A 1 -6.04 -30.91 -12.56
N ILE A 2 -6.47 -30.84 -11.32
CA ILE A 2 -6.73 -29.57 -10.64
C ILE A 2 -5.39 -28.86 -10.44
N LYS A 3 -5.32 -27.59 -10.84
CA LYS A 3 -4.13 -26.74 -10.70
C LYS A 3 -3.80 -26.55 -9.22
N ALA A 4 -2.57 -26.81 -8.79
CA ALA A 4 -2.17 -26.61 -7.40
C ALA A 4 -2.22 -25.11 -7.02
N HIS A 5 -2.91 -24.78 -5.93
CA HIS A 5 -3.05 -23.41 -5.45
C HIS A 5 -2.19 -23.09 -4.23
N GLY A 6 -1.59 -24.11 -3.61
CA GLY A 6 -0.74 -23.98 -2.42
C GLY A 6 -1.52 -24.07 -1.10
N THR A 7 -0.84 -24.57 -0.06
CA THR A 7 -1.45 -24.82 1.26
C THR A 7 -1.87 -23.53 1.96
N ASP A 8 -1.08 -22.46 1.86
CA ASP A 8 -1.39 -21.18 2.49
C ASP A 8 -2.64 -20.52 1.91
N ALA A 9 -2.83 -20.58 0.58
CA ALA A 9 -4.04 -20.09 -0.07
C ALA A 9 -5.29 -20.85 0.42
N LEU A 10 -5.20 -22.16 0.57
CA LEU A 10 -6.29 -22.98 1.07
C LEU A 10 -6.61 -22.66 2.54
N ARG A 11 -5.58 -22.58 3.40
CA ARG A 11 -5.73 -22.22 4.82
C ARG A 11 -6.40 -20.87 4.99
N PHE A 12 -5.92 -19.86 4.26
CA PHE A 12 -6.49 -18.51 4.29
C PHE A 12 -7.94 -18.50 3.81
N THR A 13 -8.28 -19.29 2.78
CA THR A 13 -9.65 -19.44 2.29
C THR A 13 -10.58 -19.95 3.37
N PHE A 14 -10.23 -21.05 4.04
CA PHE A 14 -11.08 -21.61 5.09
C PHE A 14 -11.28 -20.63 6.26
N LEU A 15 -10.21 -19.97 6.71
CA LEU A 15 -10.30 -18.99 7.79
C LEU A 15 -11.13 -17.76 7.40
N SER A 16 -11.02 -17.31 6.16
CA SER A 16 -11.83 -16.18 5.64
C SER A 16 -13.32 -16.51 5.51
N LEU A 17 -13.67 -17.78 5.46
CA LEU A 17 -15.05 -18.27 5.40
C LEU A 17 -15.61 -18.69 6.78
N ALA A 18 -14.78 -18.69 7.82
CA ALA A 18 -15.14 -19.11 9.18
C ALA A 18 -15.96 -18.02 9.90
N SER A 19 -17.11 -17.65 9.38
CA SER A 19 -17.99 -16.60 9.90
C SER A 19 -18.95 -17.03 11.02
N GLY A 20 -18.74 -18.24 11.57
CA GLY A 20 -19.64 -18.82 12.59
C GLY A 20 -20.88 -19.50 12.03
N SER A 21 -21.05 -19.59 10.71
CA SER A 21 -22.09 -20.39 10.08
C SER A 21 -21.77 -21.88 10.16
N ARG A 22 -22.82 -22.73 10.23
CA ARG A 22 -22.68 -24.20 10.31
C ARG A 22 -22.02 -24.79 9.07
N ASP A 23 -22.33 -24.23 7.89
CA ASP A 23 -21.85 -24.69 6.60
C ASP A 23 -21.01 -23.62 5.91
N ILE A 24 -19.90 -24.05 5.31
CA ILE A 24 -18.98 -23.18 4.56
C ILE A 24 -19.25 -23.41 3.07
N ASN A 25 -19.68 -22.37 2.38
CA ASN A 25 -19.77 -22.38 0.92
C ASN A 25 -18.39 -22.18 0.30
N PHE A 26 -17.75 -23.29 -0.06
CA PHE A 26 -16.40 -23.30 -0.60
C PHE A 26 -16.41 -22.98 -2.12
N ASP A 27 -15.59 -22.00 -2.52
CA ASP A 27 -15.39 -21.61 -3.91
C ASP A 27 -13.91 -21.62 -4.29
N MET A 28 -13.54 -22.39 -5.31
CA MET A 28 -12.18 -22.47 -5.84
C MET A 28 -11.63 -21.14 -6.34
N LYS A 29 -12.49 -20.23 -6.82
CA LYS A 29 -12.08 -18.88 -7.23
C LYS A 29 -11.51 -18.07 -6.08
N ARG A 30 -12.01 -18.28 -4.86
CA ARG A 30 -11.46 -17.66 -3.65
C ARG A 30 -10.06 -18.17 -3.34
N VAL A 31 -9.82 -19.48 -3.50
CA VAL A 31 -8.48 -20.06 -3.32
C VAL A 31 -7.49 -19.47 -4.32
N GLU A 32 -7.90 -19.28 -5.57
CA GLU A 32 -7.09 -18.61 -6.58
C GLU A 32 -6.81 -17.15 -6.21
N GLY A 33 -7.80 -16.42 -5.71
CA GLY A 33 -7.64 -15.06 -5.21
C GLY A 33 -6.60 -14.97 -4.08
N TYR A 34 -6.65 -15.88 -3.12
CA TYR A 34 -5.68 -15.89 -2.01
C TYR A 34 -4.30 -16.43 -2.42
N ARG A 35 -4.20 -17.27 -3.46
CA ARG A 35 -2.93 -17.56 -4.10
C ARG A 35 -2.29 -16.29 -4.70
N ASN A 36 -3.10 -15.45 -5.36
CA ASN A 36 -2.62 -14.16 -5.87
C ASN A 36 -2.19 -13.22 -4.74
N PHE A 37 -2.84 -13.30 -3.58
CA PHE A 37 -2.42 -12.58 -2.38
C PHE A 37 -1.04 -13.06 -1.89
N CYS A 38 -0.81 -14.37 -1.81
CA CYS A 38 0.52 -14.93 -1.50
C CYS A 38 1.58 -14.42 -2.49
N ASN A 39 1.28 -14.46 -3.79
CA ASN A 39 2.20 -13.96 -4.83
C ASN A 39 2.47 -12.47 -4.68
N LYS A 40 1.47 -11.66 -4.32
CA LYS A 40 1.63 -10.22 -4.10
C LYS A 40 2.56 -9.93 -2.92
N LEU A 41 2.39 -10.65 -1.81
CA LEU A 41 3.26 -10.55 -0.64
C LEU A 41 4.71 -10.96 -0.98
N TRP A 42 4.89 -12.05 -1.72
CA TRP A 42 6.19 -12.49 -2.21
C TRP A 42 6.86 -11.44 -3.08
N ASN A 43 6.13 -10.87 -4.04
CA ASN A 43 6.67 -9.84 -4.93
C ASN A 43 7.03 -8.56 -4.17
N ALA A 44 6.26 -8.18 -3.16
CA ALA A 44 6.57 -7.06 -2.27
C ALA A 44 7.89 -7.29 -1.51
N SER A 45 8.11 -8.48 -0.96
CA SER A 45 9.38 -8.82 -0.29
C SER A 45 10.56 -8.81 -1.25
N ARG A 46 10.40 -9.36 -2.46
CA ARG A 46 11.44 -9.30 -3.50
C ARG A 46 11.78 -7.88 -3.93
N PHE A 47 10.77 -7.02 -4.09
CA PHE A 47 11.02 -5.61 -4.39
C PHE A 47 11.92 -4.96 -3.33
N ILE A 48 11.66 -5.20 -2.06
CA ILE A 48 12.45 -4.64 -0.96
C ILE A 48 13.88 -5.17 -1.00
N GLU A 49 14.08 -6.48 -1.19
CA GLU A 49 15.42 -7.09 -1.25
C GLU A 49 16.22 -6.61 -2.46
N LEU A 50 15.60 -6.47 -3.63
CA LEU A 50 16.27 -5.97 -4.83
C LEU A 50 16.70 -4.49 -4.75
N ASN A 51 15.98 -3.69 -3.97
CA ASN A 51 16.31 -2.28 -3.76
C ASN A 51 17.18 -2.03 -2.52
N LYS A 52 17.53 -3.08 -1.78
CA LYS A 52 18.40 -3.01 -0.62
C LYS A 52 19.87 -2.90 -1.05
N PRO A 53 20.56 -1.78 -0.80
CA PRO A 53 21.97 -1.64 -1.17
C PRO A 53 22.85 -2.65 -0.42
N ALA A 54 23.95 -3.08 -1.04
CA ALA A 54 24.95 -3.94 -0.38
C ALA A 54 25.48 -3.33 0.95
N SER A 55 25.55 -1.99 1.01
CA SER A 55 25.98 -1.23 2.18
C SER A 55 24.85 -0.78 3.09
N PHE A 56 23.66 -1.41 2.98
CA PHE A 56 22.45 -1.08 3.75
C PHE A 56 22.68 -1.13 5.26
N LYS A 57 22.18 -0.11 5.95
CA LYS A 57 22.13 -0.06 7.42
C LYS A 57 20.71 0.16 7.89
N LYS A 58 20.15 -0.84 8.56
CA LYS A 58 18.80 -0.73 9.14
C LYS A 58 18.78 0.36 10.22
N THR A 59 17.79 1.25 10.15
CA THR A 59 17.55 2.30 11.15
C THR A 59 16.17 2.17 11.78
N ASN A 60 16.07 2.50 13.06
CA ASN A 60 14.79 2.57 13.77
C ASN A 60 14.08 3.93 13.56
N GLN A 61 14.78 4.92 12.98
CA GLN A 61 14.23 6.25 12.71
C GLN A 61 13.66 6.35 11.28
N PHE A 62 12.80 5.43 10.90
CA PHE A 62 12.22 5.40 9.56
C PHE A 62 10.97 6.28 9.41
N ILE A 63 10.24 6.57 10.50
CA ILE A 63 9.00 7.35 10.47
C ILE A 63 9.35 8.84 10.40
N LYS A 64 9.35 9.39 9.19
CA LYS A 64 9.71 10.80 8.95
C LYS A 64 8.67 11.55 8.14
N THR A 65 8.25 10.99 7.03
CA THR A 65 7.37 11.64 6.07
C THR A 65 5.88 11.38 6.39
N PRO A 66 4.95 12.13 5.80
CA PRO A 66 3.51 11.91 5.98
C PRO A 66 3.08 10.48 5.67
N GLU A 67 3.56 9.89 4.57
CA GLU A 67 3.24 8.53 4.17
C GLU A 67 3.82 7.47 5.11
N ASP A 68 5.00 7.72 5.73
CA ASP A 68 5.54 6.82 6.76
C ASP A 68 4.64 6.79 8.00
N LYS A 69 4.14 7.95 8.43
CA LYS A 69 3.21 8.06 9.56
C LYS A 69 1.86 7.42 9.23
N TRP A 70 1.35 7.68 8.03
CA TRP A 70 0.10 7.11 7.55
C TRP A 70 0.12 5.57 7.55
N ILE A 71 1.16 4.93 6.99
CA ILE A 71 1.22 3.47 6.96
C ILE A 71 1.36 2.86 8.36
N VAL A 72 2.09 3.51 9.27
CA VAL A 72 2.20 3.07 10.66
C VAL A 72 0.86 3.20 11.39
N GLU A 73 0.07 4.22 11.10
CA GLU A 73 -1.28 4.39 11.66
C GLU A 73 -2.22 3.29 11.15
N LYS A 74 -2.18 2.98 9.86
CA LYS A 74 -2.90 1.84 9.26
C LYS A 74 -2.48 0.51 9.90
N LEU A 75 -1.17 0.28 10.06
CA LEU A 75 -0.66 -0.89 10.77
C LEU A 75 -1.17 -0.98 12.20
N ASN A 76 -1.14 0.13 12.95
CA ASN A 76 -1.64 0.17 14.32
C ASN A 76 -3.13 -0.17 14.41
N TYR A 77 -3.95 0.33 13.47
CA TYR A 77 -5.36 -0.04 13.37
C TYR A 77 -5.52 -1.54 13.08
N THR A 78 -4.77 -2.08 12.13
CA THR A 78 -4.81 -3.50 11.77
C THR A 78 -4.40 -4.39 12.95
N ILE A 79 -3.37 -4.03 13.72
CA ILE A 79 -2.94 -4.76 14.91
C ILE A 79 -4.09 -4.85 15.94
N VAL A 80 -4.79 -3.74 16.20
CA VAL A 80 -5.92 -3.71 17.14
C VAL A 80 -7.07 -4.56 16.63
N SER A 81 -7.44 -4.37 15.37
CA SER A 81 -8.52 -5.11 14.71
C SER A 81 -8.26 -6.62 14.75
N MET A 82 -7.04 -7.02 14.38
CA MET A 82 -6.60 -8.42 14.45
C MET A 82 -6.74 -9.00 15.85
N ASN A 83 -6.19 -8.34 16.89
CA ASN A 83 -6.31 -8.82 18.26
C ASN A 83 -7.78 -8.97 18.68
N THR A 84 -8.61 -7.95 18.44
CA THR A 84 -10.03 -7.99 18.76
C THR A 84 -10.75 -9.14 18.08
N HIS A 85 -10.49 -9.36 16.78
CA HIS A 85 -11.15 -10.41 16.03
C HIS A 85 -10.65 -11.81 16.42
N MET A 86 -9.35 -11.95 16.69
CA MET A 86 -8.79 -13.24 17.18
C MET A 86 -9.35 -13.61 18.55
N ASP A 87 -9.44 -12.66 19.49
CA ASP A 87 -10.00 -12.87 20.83
C ASP A 87 -11.49 -13.26 20.79
N ASN A 88 -12.21 -12.81 19.77
CA ASN A 88 -13.62 -13.13 19.54
C ASN A 88 -13.85 -14.32 18.58
N TYR A 89 -12.79 -15.06 18.20
CA TYR A 89 -12.85 -16.17 17.24
C TYR A 89 -13.46 -15.79 15.87
N ARG A 90 -13.41 -14.51 15.49
CA ARG A 90 -13.85 -14.00 14.20
C ARG A 90 -12.69 -14.02 13.21
N PHE A 91 -12.29 -15.23 12.82
CA PHE A 91 -11.17 -15.42 11.89
C PHE A 91 -11.45 -14.84 10.50
N ASP A 92 -12.70 -14.83 10.08
CA ASP A 92 -13.17 -14.14 8.86
C ASP A 92 -12.80 -12.65 8.86
N LEU A 93 -13.09 -11.93 9.95
CA LEU A 93 -12.77 -10.51 10.08
C LEU A 93 -11.27 -10.28 10.31
N ALA A 94 -10.59 -11.20 11.00
CA ALA A 94 -9.16 -11.13 11.20
C ALA A 94 -8.40 -11.25 9.86
N THR A 95 -8.76 -12.23 9.03
CA THR A 95 -8.18 -12.40 7.69
C THR A 95 -8.49 -11.23 6.76
N GLN A 96 -9.71 -10.68 6.81
CA GLN A 96 -10.09 -9.51 6.05
C GLN A 96 -9.24 -8.31 6.43
N SER A 97 -9.07 -8.02 7.71
CA SER A 97 -8.30 -6.87 8.20
C SER A 97 -6.85 -6.91 7.72
N VAL A 98 -6.19 -8.06 7.78
CA VAL A 98 -4.81 -8.18 7.31
C VAL A 98 -4.71 -8.16 5.79
N TYR A 99 -5.67 -8.78 5.09
CA TYR A 99 -5.72 -8.74 3.63
C TYR A 99 -5.83 -7.31 3.10
N GLU A 100 -6.78 -6.53 3.62
CA GLU A 100 -7.01 -5.14 3.21
C GLU A 100 -5.78 -4.27 3.44
N PHE A 101 -5.16 -4.38 4.61
CA PHE A 101 -3.94 -3.65 4.93
C PHE A 101 -2.79 -4.00 3.99
N VAL A 102 -2.53 -5.30 3.78
CA VAL A 102 -1.41 -5.75 2.95
C VAL A 102 -1.64 -5.41 1.49
N TRP A 103 -2.83 -5.72 0.97
CA TRP A 103 -3.12 -5.53 -0.46
C TRP A 103 -3.23 -4.04 -0.80
N ASN A 104 -4.17 -3.35 -0.13
CA ASN A 104 -4.53 -1.98 -0.50
C ASN A 104 -3.52 -0.95 0.06
N ASP A 105 -3.20 -1.00 1.37
CA ASP A 105 -2.43 0.08 1.96
C ASP A 105 -0.92 -0.12 1.76
N PHE A 106 -0.39 -1.32 2.02
CA PHE A 106 1.04 -1.57 1.90
C PHE A 106 1.48 -1.72 0.44
N CYS A 107 0.88 -2.67 -0.31
CA CYS A 107 1.35 -2.98 -1.66
C CYS A 107 0.95 -1.93 -2.70
N ASP A 108 -0.32 -1.46 -2.69
CA ASP A 108 -0.82 -0.56 -3.73
C ASP A 108 -0.44 0.90 -3.50
N TRP A 109 -0.13 1.28 -2.24
CA TRP A 109 0.18 2.67 -1.92
C TRP A 109 1.55 2.89 -1.30
N TYR A 110 1.87 2.25 -0.15
CA TYR A 110 3.12 2.57 0.54
C TYR A 110 4.35 2.16 -0.27
N ILE A 111 4.30 1.01 -0.95
CA ILE A 111 5.37 0.60 -1.89
C ILE A 111 5.47 1.59 -3.05
N GLU A 112 4.37 2.05 -3.62
CA GLU A 112 4.39 2.99 -4.75
C GLU A 112 4.92 4.38 -4.32
N PHE A 113 4.54 4.87 -3.15
CA PHE A 113 5.15 6.09 -2.57
C PHE A 113 6.65 5.90 -2.35
N SER A 114 7.06 4.73 -1.85
CA SER A 114 8.47 4.42 -1.63
C SER A 114 9.27 4.34 -2.93
N LYS A 115 8.71 3.78 -4.00
CA LYS A 115 9.32 3.78 -5.35
C LYS A 115 9.58 5.21 -5.83
N ASN A 116 8.58 6.08 -5.73
CA ASN A 116 8.73 7.47 -6.16
C ASN A 116 9.85 8.20 -5.42
N ARG A 117 10.03 7.90 -4.13
CA ARG A 117 11.11 8.47 -3.31
C ARG A 117 12.47 7.88 -3.67
N LEU A 118 12.54 6.56 -3.93
CA LEU A 118 13.77 5.89 -4.37
C LEU A 118 14.25 6.35 -5.76
N ASP A 119 13.30 6.71 -6.64
CA ASP A 119 13.57 7.21 -8.00
C ASP A 119 13.98 8.68 -8.05
N SER A 120 14.11 9.36 -6.91
CA SER A 120 14.50 10.77 -6.88
C SER A 120 15.96 10.95 -7.30
N ASP A 121 16.21 11.90 -8.20
CA ASP A 121 17.56 12.27 -8.60
C ASP A 121 18.39 12.70 -7.39
N ASN A 122 19.63 12.19 -7.29
CA ASN A 122 20.57 12.50 -6.21
C ASN A 122 20.10 12.12 -4.79
N ILE A 123 19.27 11.06 -4.65
CA ILE A 123 18.87 10.59 -3.33
C ILE A 123 20.09 10.22 -2.46
N LYS A 124 20.13 10.73 -1.24
CA LYS A 124 21.20 10.42 -0.30
C LYS A 124 21.09 8.97 0.19
N LYS A 125 22.23 8.30 0.37
CA LYS A 125 22.29 6.94 0.92
C LYS A 125 21.50 6.79 2.22
N SER A 126 21.61 7.75 3.14
CA SER A 126 20.87 7.72 4.41
C SER A 126 19.36 7.74 4.22
N GLU A 127 18.86 8.37 3.16
CA GLU A 127 17.46 8.38 2.81
C GLU A 127 17.03 7.03 2.21
N VAL A 128 17.85 6.42 1.34
CA VAL A 128 17.61 5.05 0.86
C VAL A 128 17.56 4.07 2.03
N ASP A 129 18.54 4.12 2.94
CA ASP A 129 18.57 3.27 4.14
C ASP A 129 17.30 3.46 4.98
N ARG A 130 16.79 4.68 5.10
CA ARG A 130 15.58 5.00 5.84
C ARG A 130 14.32 4.44 5.17
N ILE A 131 14.17 4.62 3.85
CA ILE A 131 13.02 4.09 3.08
C ILE A 131 12.99 2.56 3.17
N ILE A 132 14.11 1.91 2.90
CA ILE A 132 14.21 0.44 2.96
C ILE A 132 13.96 -0.07 4.39
N SER A 133 14.44 0.65 5.42
CA SER A 133 14.14 0.31 6.82
C SER A 133 12.65 0.41 7.12
N GLY A 134 11.95 1.43 6.61
CA GLY A 134 10.51 1.57 6.73
C GLY A 134 9.77 0.38 6.12
N LEU A 135 10.08 0.07 4.87
CA LEU A 135 9.50 -1.07 4.16
C LEU A 135 9.74 -2.40 4.90
N LEU A 136 10.96 -2.65 5.38
CA LEU A 136 11.30 -3.86 6.14
C LEU A 136 10.56 -3.94 7.48
N ASN A 137 10.48 -2.85 8.25
CA ASN A 137 9.79 -2.86 9.54
C ASN A 137 8.28 -3.13 9.39
N ILE A 138 7.65 -2.55 8.36
CA ILE A 138 6.24 -2.81 8.05
C ILE A 138 6.07 -4.27 7.58
N LEU A 139 6.94 -4.76 6.68
CA LEU A 139 6.90 -6.15 6.19
C LEU A 139 7.08 -7.15 7.34
N GLU A 140 8.04 -6.96 8.25
CA GLU A 140 8.23 -7.81 9.43
C GLU A 140 6.95 -7.90 10.29
N SER A 141 6.23 -6.78 10.44
CA SER A 141 4.95 -6.73 11.15
C SER A 141 3.84 -7.48 10.38
N ILE A 142 3.78 -7.30 9.06
CA ILE A 142 2.86 -8.03 8.17
C ILE A 142 3.09 -9.54 8.28
N LEU A 143 4.33 -9.99 8.22
CA LEU A 143 4.66 -11.42 8.31
C LEU A 143 4.17 -12.02 9.63
N LYS A 144 4.35 -11.32 10.75
CA LYS A 144 3.85 -11.74 12.07
C LYS A 144 2.31 -11.78 12.13
N LEU A 145 1.63 -10.81 11.52
CA LEU A 145 0.16 -10.78 11.44
C LEU A 145 -0.40 -11.89 10.55
N CYS A 146 0.27 -12.20 9.43
CA CYS A 146 -0.15 -13.23 8.48
C CYS A 146 0.19 -14.65 8.92
N HIS A 147 1.22 -14.83 9.75
CA HIS A 147 1.78 -16.15 10.08
C HIS A 147 0.75 -17.17 10.60
N PRO A 148 -0.21 -16.83 11.47
CA PRO A 148 -1.23 -17.77 11.92
C PRO A 148 -2.07 -18.37 10.79
N PHE A 149 -2.25 -17.61 9.70
CA PHE A 149 -3.07 -17.97 8.56
C PHE A 149 -2.27 -18.62 7.42
N MET A 150 -1.07 -18.10 7.16
CA MET A 150 -0.19 -18.47 6.04
C MET A 150 1.24 -18.77 6.52
N PRO A 151 1.46 -19.86 7.28
CA PRO A 151 2.74 -20.10 7.94
C PRO A 151 3.90 -20.38 6.98
N PHE A 152 3.66 -21.00 5.82
CA PHE A 152 4.74 -21.41 4.93
C PHE A 152 5.38 -20.26 4.20
N ILE A 153 4.60 -19.44 3.51
CA ILE A 153 5.13 -18.29 2.77
C ILE A 153 5.72 -17.22 3.69
N THR A 154 5.10 -17.01 4.85
CA THR A 154 5.58 -16.00 5.81
C THR A 154 6.90 -16.41 6.44
N GLU A 155 7.10 -17.69 6.77
CA GLU A 155 8.37 -18.21 7.27
C GLU A 155 9.45 -18.14 6.20
N GLU A 156 9.13 -18.49 4.95
CA GLU A 156 10.09 -18.42 3.83
C GLU A 156 10.56 -16.98 3.60
N ILE A 157 9.64 -16.01 3.54
CA ILE A 157 9.99 -14.59 3.40
C ILE A 157 10.80 -14.12 4.61
N TRP A 158 10.43 -14.54 5.83
CA TRP A 158 11.14 -14.19 7.05
C TRP A 158 12.60 -14.63 7.00
N ASN A 159 12.86 -15.86 6.56
CA ASN A 159 14.21 -16.39 6.42
C ASN A 159 15.04 -15.62 5.36
N GLN A 160 14.40 -15.17 4.27
CA GLN A 160 15.08 -14.41 3.22
C GLN A 160 15.48 -12.99 3.67
N ILE A 161 14.58 -12.26 4.34
CA ILE A 161 14.87 -10.89 4.80
C ILE A 161 15.86 -10.86 5.98
N ALA A 162 16.03 -11.97 6.67
CA ALA A 162 16.92 -12.12 7.82
C ALA A 162 18.40 -12.15 7.49
N SER A 163 18.76 -12.20 6.23
CA SER A 163 20.09 -12.46 5.64
C SER A 163 21.28 -12.27 6.59
N GLY A 164 21.90 -13.40 6.98
CA GLY A 164 23.22 -13.44 7.65
C GLY A 164 23.22 -13.51 9.17
N LYS A 165 22.09 -13.46 9.87
CA LYS A 165 21.98 -13.75 11.30
C LYS A 165 21.20 -15.04 11.51
N LYS A 166 21.65 -15.87 12.47
CA LYS A 166 20.91 -17.04 12.95
C LYS A 166 19.61 -16.53 13.59
N GLN A 167 18.57 -16.36 12.78
CA GLN A 167 17.29 -15.82 13.23
C GLN A 167 16.43 -16.95 13.74
N SER A 168 15.74 -16.73 14.85
CA SER A 168 14.73 -17.69 15.32
C SER A 168 13.56 -17.72 14.34
N PHE A 169 12.87 -18.86 14.27
CA PHE A 169 11.66 -19.00 13.44
C PHE A 169 10.66 -17.86 13.71
N LEU A 170 9.92 -17.46 12.68
CA LEU A 170 8.86 -16.48 12.80
C LEU A 170 7.82 -16.87 13.84
N LEU A 171 7.53 -18.17 13.94
CA LEU A 171 6.64 -18.76 14.95
C LEU A 171 7.04 -18.35 16.39
N ASN A 172 8.33 -18.16 16.68
CA ASN A 172 8.83 -17.79 18.01
C ASN A 172 8.85 -16.26 18.24
N GLN A 173 8.41 -15.47 17.28
CA GLN A 173 8.38 -14.02 17.42
C GLN A 173 7.12 -13.56 18.15
N SER A 174 7.26 -12.51 18.96
CA SER A 174 6.11 -11.86 19.58
C SER A 174 5.22 -11.22 18.53
N PHE A 175 3.91 -11.26 18.76
CA PHE A 175 2.93 -10.54 17.95
C PHE A 175 3.24 -9.04 17.94
N PRO A 176 3.02 -8.33 16.83
CA PRO A 176 3.41 -6.92 16.73
C PRO A 176 2.62 -6.03 17.69
N LYS A 177 3.31 -5.04 18.24
CA LYS A 177 2.72 -4.04 19.13
C LYS A 177 2.56 -2.72 18.39
N LYS A 178 1.60 -1.90 18.85
CA LYS A 178 1.42 -0.54 18.30
C LYS A 178 2.71 0.26 18.39
N VAL A 179 2.99 1.00 17.33
CA VAL A 179 4.10 1.96 17.26
C VAL A 179 3.56 3.35 17.59
N ARG A 180 4.19 4.07 18.51
CA ARG A 180 3.83 5.46 18.82
C ARG A 180 4.23 6.37 17.67
N ILE A 181 3.30 7.21 17.23
CA ILE A 181 3.51 8.25 16.23
C ILE A 181 2.96 9.58 16.75
N SER A 182 3.53 10.67 16.24
CA SER A 182 3.07 12.03 16.53
C SER A 182 2.85 12.80 15.23
N GLY A 183 1.89 13.72 15.23
CA GLY A 183 1.63 14.59 14.07
C GLY A 183 1.19 13.81 12.84
N SER A 184 0.13 13.00 12.98
CA SER A 184 -0.47 12.26 11.85
C SER A 184 -0.95 13.22 10.76
N LYS A 185 -0.77 12.79 9.52
CA LYS A 185 -1.30 13.39 8.29
C LYS A 185 -2.19 12.39 7.55
N TYR A 186 -2.91 11.57 8.33
CA TYR A 186 -3.73 10.49 7.81
C TYR A 186 -4.74 10.97 6.78
N LYS A 187 -5.53 11.99 7.15
CA LYS A 187 -6.58 12.53 6.29
C LYS A 187 -6.03 13.12 4.99
N GLU A 188 -4.91 13.83 5.08
CA GLU A 188 -4.27 14.44 3.92
C GLU A 188 -3.73 13.40 2.95
N ILE A 189 -3.13 12.30 3.44
CA ILE A 189 -2.68 11.19 2.58
C ILE A 189 -3.87 10.46 1.96
N GLU A 190 -4.96 10.20 2.70
CA GLU A 190 -6.17 9.61 2.12
C GLU A 190 -6.76 10.52 1.03
N ASN A 191 -6.77 11.84 1.21
CA ASN A 191 -7.20 12.78 0.18
C ASN A 191 -6.29 12.74 -1.06
N LEU A 192 -4.97 12.65 -0.89
CA LEU A 192 -4.03 12.48 -2.01
C LEU A 192 -4.30 11.17 -2.77
N LYS A 193 -4.48 10.05 -2.07
CA LYS A 193 -4.82 8.75 -2.67
C LYS A 193 -6.13 8.83 -3.47
N ASN A 194 -7.15 9.44 -2.90
CA ASN A 194 -8.45 9.62 -3.56
C ASN A 194 -8.32 10.49 -4.81
N SER A 195 -7.54 11.57 -4.76
CA SER A 195 -7.27 12.44 -5.90
C SER A 195 -6.59 11.68 -7.04
N ILE A 196 -5.55 10.89 -6.71
CA ILE A 196 -4.85 10.05 -7.69
C ILE A 196 -5.82 9.02 -8.30
N SER A 197 -6.64 8.36 -7.47
CA SER A 197 -7.59 7.34 -7.92
C SER A 197 -8.68 7.96 -8.81
N SER A 198 -9.22 9.12 -8.45
CA SER A 198 -10.24 9.83 -9.23
C SER A 198 -9.72 10.23 -10.62
N ILE A 199 -8.48 10.73 -10.70
CA ILE A 199 -7.85 11.08 -11.98
C ILE A 199 -7.61 9.82 -12.83
N ARG A 200 -7.13 8.72 -12.22
CA ARG A 200 -6.96 7.44 -12.92
C ARG A 200 -8.27 6.87 -13.46
N ASN A 201 -9.34 6.94 -12.66
CA ASN A 201 -10.66 6.48 -13.07
C ASN A 201 -11.19 7.29 -14.25
N MET A 202 -11.11 8.61 -14.18
CA MET A 202 -11.49 9.48 -15.29
C MET A 202 -10.72 9.14 -16.57
N LYS A 203 -9.37 8.97 -16.47
CA LYS A 203 -8.55 8.55 -17.61
C LYS A 203 -9.00 7.20 -18.19
N ALA A 204 -9.39 6.25 -17.34
CA ALA A 204 -9.89 4.95 -17.78
C ALA A 204 -11.25 5.07 -18.49
N GLU A 205 -12.16 5.88 -17.95
CA GLU A 205 -13.48 6.15 -18.55
C GLU A 205 -13.35 6.84 -19.91
N MET A 206 -12.36 7.72 -20.08
CA MET A 206 -12.06 8.38 -21.35
C MET A 206 -11.24 7.50 -22.33
N GLY A 207 -10.87 6.27 -21.97
CA GLY A 207 -10.07 5.40 -22.82
C GLY A 207 -8.59 5.81 -22.94
N ILE A 208 -8.11 6.73 -22.10
CA ILE A 208 -6.74 7.28 -22.13
C ILE A 208 -5.89 6.84 -20.93
N ALA A 209 -6.19 5.71 -20.32
CA ALA A 209 -5.53 5.23 -19.09
C ALA A 209 -3.99 5.18 -19.18
N SER A 210 -3.44 4.86 -20.35
CA SER A 210 -1.99 4.76 -20.59
C SER A 210 -1.32 6.09 -20.95
N LEU A 211 -2.07 7.11 -21.30
CA LEU A 211 -1.52 8.41 -21.70
C LEU A 211 -1.06 9.22 -20.49
N LYS A 212 0.00 10.03 -20.67
CA LYS A 212 0.38 11.05 -19.70
C LYS A 212 -0.35 12.34 -20.04
N LEU A 213 -0.97 12.96 -19.02
CA LEU A 213 -1.58 14.28 -19.16
C LEU A 213 -0.48 15.34 -19.18
N GLU A 214 -0.46 16.20 -20.19
CA GLU A 214 0.56 17.27 -20.33
C GLU A 214 0.42 18.29 -19.21
N GLU A 215 -0.78 18.84 -19.01
CA GLU A 215 -1.09 19.80 -17.97
C GLU A 215 -2.38 19.42 -17.24
N VAL A 216 -2.38 19.60 -15.93
CA VAL A 216 -3.57 19.53 -15.07
C VAL A 216 -3.61 20.79 -14.23
N PHE A 217 -4.76 21.42 -14.14
CA PHE A 217 -4.95 22.57 -13.27
C PHE A 217 -5.70 22.15 -12.03
N ILE A 218 -5.38 22.79 -10.90
CA ILE A 218 -5.97 22.45 -9.60
C ILE A 218 -6.44 23.72 -8.89
N SER A 219 -7.64 23.64 -8.30
CA SER A 219 -8.15 24.64 -7.37
C SER A 219 -8.81 24.00 -6.16
N GLY A 220 -9.04 24.77 -5.12
CA GLY A 220 -9.75 24.32 -3.92
C GLY A 220 -9.28 24.96 -2.63
N ASN A 221 -9.55 24.27 -1.51
CA ASN A 221 -9.19 24.76 -0.18
C ASN A 221 -7.67 24.92 -0.04
N LYS A 222 -7.23 26.05 0.52
CA LYS A 222 -5.80 26.41 0.65
C LYS A 222 -4.97 25.35 1.38
N THR A 223 -5.50 24.75 2.42
CA THR A 223 -4.77 23.74 3.23
C THR A 223 -4.55 22.46 2.41
N SER A 224 -5.60 21.94 1.78
CA SER A 224 -5.53 20.74 0.94
C SER A 224 -4.68 20.98 -0.30
N LEU A 225 -4.80 22.17 -0.92
CA LEU A 225 -4.00 22.57 -2.06
C LEU A 225 -2.51 22.58 -1.73
N ASN A 226 -2.12 23.23 -0.62
CA ASN A 226 -0.72 23.26 -0.19
C ASN A 226 -0.16 21.86 0.05
N PHE A 227 -0.92 20.97 0.70
CA PHE A 227 -0.48 19.59 0.91
C PHE A 227 -0.27 18.84 -0.41
N ILE A 228 -1.17 19.00 -1.38
CA ILE A 228 -1.02 18.38 -2.72
C ILE A 228 0.21 18.93 -3.44
N LEU A 229 0.47 20.24 -3.35
CA LEU A 229 1.64 20.85 -3.99
C LEU A 229 2.96 20.37 -3.35
N GLU A 230 3.02 20.25 -2.02
CA GLU A 230 4.16 19.69 -1.30
C GLU A 230 4.43 18.23 -1.66
N ASN A 231 3.38 17.49 -2.08
CA ASN A 231 3.43 16.08 -2.47
C ASN A 231 3.15 15.87 -3.96
N SER A 232 3.38 16.90 -4.79
CA SER A 232 3.04 16.90 -6.22
C SER A 232 3.75 15.82 -7.02
N ASP A 233 4.95 15.40 -6.60
CA ASP A 233 5.70 14.32 -7.24
C ASP A 233 4.94 12.99 -7.16
N HIS A 234 4.30 12.70 -6.03
CA HIS A 234 3.44 11.51 -5.89
C HIS A 234 2.22 11.60 -6.82
N LEU A 235 1.55 12.75 -6.83
CA LEU A 235 0.40 12.96 -7.71
C LEU A 235 0.80 12.83 -9.18
N LYS A 236 1.86 13.54 -9.61
CA LYS A 236 2.34 13.53 -10.99
C LYS A 236 2.72 12.12 -11.46
N LYS A 237 3.58 11.43 -10.71
CA LYS A 237 4.04 10.09 -11.08
C LYS A 237 2.90 9.07 -11.08
N LEU A 238 2.07 9.06 -10.02
CA LEU A 238 1.05 8.03 -9.84
C LEU A 238 -0.21 8.27 -10.67
N ALA A 239 -0.59 9.51 -10.97
CA ALA A 239 -1.70 9.81 -11.87
C ALA A 239 -1.27 9.96 -13.34
N GLY A 240 0.03 9.96 -13.63
CA GLY A 240 0.57 10.14 -14.98
C GLY A 240 0.35 11.56 -15.49
N ILE A 241 0.80 12.56 -14.73
CA ILE A 241 0.70 13.98 -15.04
C ILE A 241 2.12 14.54 -15.25
N LYS A 242 2.34 15.36 -16.27
CA LYS A 242 3.64 16.03 -16.48
C LYS A 242 3.72 17.32 -15.69
N ASP A 243 2.72 18.19 -15.81
CA ASP A 243 2.71 19.47 -15.12
C ASP A 243 1.41 19.71 -14.34
N LEU A 244 1.53 20.36 -13.17
CA LEU A 244 0.42 20.68 -12.28
C LEU A 244 0.45 22.17 -11.95
N LYS A 245 -0.60 22.91 -12.30
CA LYS A 245 -0.70 24.36 -12.13
C LYS A 245 -1.89 24.74 -11.26
N VAL A 246 -1.69 25.72 -10.38
CA VAL A 246 -2.76 26.25 -9.53
C VAL A 246 -3.50 27.34 -10.30
N LEU A 247 -4.63 27.00 -10.86
CA LEU A 247 -5.49 27.91 -11.60
C LEU A 247 -6.87 27.29 -11.77
N GLU A 248 -7.91 28.11 -11.79
CA GLU A 248 -9.19 27.73 -12.40
C GLU A 248 -9.16 28.11 -13.87
N ILE A 249 -9.56 27.20 -14.74
CA ILE A 249 -9.58 27.44 -16.18
C ILE A 249 -11.02 27.50 -16.69
N ASP A 250 -11.24 28.40 -17.62
CA ASP A 250 -12.53 28.65 -18.29
C ASP A 250 -12.54 28.06 -19.73
N LYS A 251 -11.79 26.99 -19.94
CA LYS A 251 -11.72 26.26 -21.23
C LYS A 251 -12.47 24.94 -21.11
N PRO A 252 -12.94 24.37 -22.24
CA PRO A 252 -13.47 23.01 -22.24
C PRO A 252 -12.49 22.03 -21.62
N CYS A 253 -12.91 21.37 -20.53
CA CYS A 253 -12.05 20.47 -19.77
C CYS A 253 -12.91 19.40 -19.06
N ALA A 254 -12.30 18.26 -18.79
CA ALA A 254 -12.88 17.33 -17.83
C ALA A 254 -12.60 17.84 -16.41
N ILE A 255 -13.59 17.78 -15.54
CA ILE A 255 -13.46 18.20 -14.15
C ILE A 255 -13.55 16.98 -13.24
N VAL A 256 -12.50 16.73 -12.47
CA VAL A 256 -12.46 15.70 -11.44
C VAL A 256 -12.57 16.38 -10.09
N VAL A 257 -13.58 16.01 -9.31
CA VAL A 257 -13.78 16.50 -7.94
C VAL A 257 -13.31 15.44 -6.96
N SER A 258 -12.41 15.81 -6.07
CA SER A 258 -11.94 14.96 -4.98
C SER A 258 -11.93 15.75 -3.68
N HIS A 259 -12.88 15.47 -2.80
CA HIS A 259 -13.12 16.21 -1.56
C HIS A 259 -13.33 17.71 -1.84
N ASP A 260 -12.43 18.55 -1.33
CA ASP A 260 -12.44 20.02 -1.46
C ASP A 260 -11.51 20.54 -2.56
N LEU A 261 -11.05 19.65 -3.46
CA LEU A 261 -10.18 19.95 -4.60
C LEU A 261 -10.90 19.66 -5.91
N LYS A 262 -10.63 20.50 -6.91
CA LYS A 262 -11.06 20.33 -8.30
C LYS A 262 -9.82 20.26 -9.20
N PHE A 263 -9.79 19.24 -10.04
CA PHE A 263 -8.76 19.05 -11.06
C PHE A 263 -9.38 19.29 -12.42
N TYR A 264 -8.82 20.19 -13.20
CA TYR A 264 -9.27 20.52 -14.53
C TYR A 264 -8.26 19.95 -15.52
N ILE A 265 -8.76 19.12 -16.44
CA ILE A 265 -7.96 18.41 -17.43
C ILE A 265 -8.41 18.89 -18.80
N PRO A 266 -7.63 19.78 -19.47
CA PRO A 266 -7.98 20.27 -20.78
C PRO A 266 -8.09 19.14 -21.79
N PHE A 267 -9.07 19.25 -22.71
CA PHE A 267 -9.10 18.38 -23.88
C PHE A 267 -8.01 18.87 -24.85
N GLU A 268 -6.92 18.14 -24.96
CA GLU A 268 -5.92 18.36 -25.99
C GLU A 268 -6.46 17.83 -27.32
N GLY A 269 -6.78 18.76 -28.23
CA GLY A 269 -6.96 18.61 -29.67
C GLY A 269 -7.71 17.39 -30.19
N ASN A 270 -8.82 17.66 -30.88
CA ASN A 270 -9.65 16.71 -31.64
C ASN A 270 -10.43 15.70 -30.79
N VAL A 271 -11.45 16.20 -30.12
CA VAL A 271 -12.68 15.42 -29.94
C VAL A 271 -13.54 15.76 -31.16
N ASP A 272 -13.36 15.01 -32.26
CA ASP A 272 -14.37 14.88 -33.28
C ASP A 272 -15.51 14.00 -32.78
#